data_8e2d5b7c88d118792178b08ca029b84a
#
_entry.id   8e2d5b7c88d118792178b08ca029b84a
#
_cell.length_a   1.000
_cell.length_b   1.000
_cell.length_c   1.000
_cell.angle_alpha   90.00
_cell.angle_beta   90.00
_cell.angle_gamma   90.00
#
_symmetry.space_group_name_H-M   'P 1'
#
loop_
_entity.id
_entity.type
_entity.pdbx_description
1 polymer ?
#
loop_
_entity_poly.entity_id
_entity_poly.type
_entity_poly.pdbx_seq_one_letter_code
_entity_poly.pdbx_strand_id
1 'polypeptide(L)'
;MVAFLVNGLEILRLTVLGLRHSNATPGLVDGINSKVVAEALGHSNVTITLDLYSHATRNQLCQQRYTGYSYLHQGGPTMAEVFVLGGGTPTPTEFRFGSAHALRVGEEVLMFDCGPAATHKLVKAGLYPTQVDNLFFTHHHFDHNIDYPCFLLCRWDQAAGKGSELNVYGPKLTEEITQKVIGVGGAFESDWQARVNHPYSQQVFVNRGGTLPRIPPAPKAKDVGVGEVASGKDWQVTTALAEHCQPYLDSLAYRVDTPEGSVIFTGDTQPCDTVRELARDADMMLCMCWDEQSVMETVNEARGQCGTTGAAQLAQEAGVKKLVLVHMGPNLSRDTPFKRHVDEMTRMYDGEIIFSEELMRIEV
;
A
#
# COMPACT_ATOMS: atom_id res chain seq x y z
N MET A 1 22.90 46.20 -15.05
CA MET A 1 22.31 46.40 -13.71
C MET A 1 21.00 47.17 -13.91
N VAL A 2 19.88 46.55 -13.67
CA VAL A 2 18.56 47.17 -13.82
C VAL A 2 17.94 47.24 -12.43
N ALA A 3 17.54 48.42 -11.99
CA ALA A 3 16.85 48.61 -10.71
C ALA A 3 15.37 48.86 -10.98
N PHE A 4 14.50 48.19 -10.25
CA PHE A 4 13.06 48.44 -10.25
C PHE A 4 12.62 48.95 -8.88
N LEU A 5 11.81 49.96 -8.85
CA LEU A 5 11.11 50.49 -7.68
C LEU A 5 9.66 50.03 -7.75
N VAL A 6 9.19 49.31 -6.71
CA VAL A 6 7.77 49.01 -6.53
C VAL A 6 7.39 49.37 -5.09
N ASN A 7 6.41 50.27 -4.96
CA ASN A 7 5.78 50.68 -3.69
C ASN A 7 6.71 51.25 -2.59
N GLY A 8 7.75 52.02 -2.96
CA GLY A 8 8.53 52.76 -1.99
C GLY A 8 9.49 51.99 -1.10
N LEU A 9 9.74 50.70 -1.38
CA LEU A 9 10.73 49.87 -0.70
C LEU A 9 11.97 49.70 -1.57
N GLU A 10 13.16 49.92 -1.00
CA GLU A 10 14.44 49.63 -1.68
C GLU A 10 14.56 48.17 -1.98
N ILE A 11 14.50 47.79 -3.25
CA ILE A 11 14.69 46.42 -3.67
C ILE A 11 16.18 46.16 -3.83
N LEU A 12 16.63 45.07 -3.17
CA LEU A 12 17.94 44.45 -3.31
C LEU A 12 18.42 44.46 -4.78
N ARG A 13 19.67 44.82 -5.01
CA ARG A 13 20.34 44.76 -6.32
C ARG A 13 20.38 43.30 -6.81
N LEU A 14 19.41 42.94 -7.64
CA LEU A 14 19.38 41.63 -8.30
C LEU A 14 20.26 41.67 -9.55
N THR A 15 21.16 40.71 -9.67
CA THR A 15 21.92 40.49 -10.91
C THR A 15 21.04 39.70 -11.89
N VAL A 16 21.31 39.82 -13.21
CA VAL A 16 20.63 39.05 -14.25
C VAL A 16 20.70 37.53 -13.94
N LEU A 17 21.79 37.08 -13.32
CA LEU A 17 21.97 35.71 -12.86
C LEU A 17 20.99 35.37 -11.73
N GLY A 18 20.77 36.25 -10.77
CA GLY A 18 19.82 36.08 -9.67
C GLY A 18 18.38 35.98 -10.14
N LEU A 19 17.97 36.80 -11.16
CA LEU A 19 16.64 36.70 -11.79
C LEU A 19 16.43 35.37 -12.53
N ARG A 20 17.46 34.86 -13.20
CA ARG A 20 17.41 33.55 -13.84
C ARG A 20 17.23 32.40 -12.82
N HIS A 21 17.97 32.46 -11.71
CA HIS A 21 17.82 31.49 -10.61
C HIS A 21 16.43 31.57 -9.97
N SER A 22 15.88 32.77 -9.78
CA SER A 22 14.56 32.95 -9.17
C SER A 22 13.39 32.39 -10.01
N ASN A 23 13.58 32.27 -11.33
CA ASN A 23 12.55 31.70 -12.23
C ASN A 23 12.75 30.22 -12.54
N ALA A 24 13.99 29.72 -12.54
CA ALA A 24 14.28 28.31 -12.89
C ALA A 24 13.85 27.33 -11.81
N THR A 25 14.12 27.67 -10.55
CA THR A 25 13.84 26.77 -9.43
C THR A 25 12.33 26.56 -9.21
N PRO A 26 11.47 27.59 -9.15
CA PRO A 26 10.02 27.38 -9.09
C PRO A 26 9.48 26.58 -10.26
N GLY A 27 9.87 26.89 -11.50
CA GLY A 27 9.40 26.17 -12.67
C GLY A 27 9.73 24.68 -12.67
N LEU A 28 10.89 24.28 -12.17
CA LEU A 28 11.26 22.86 -12.02
C LEU A 28 10.54 22.19 -10.85
N VAL A 29 10.27 22.94 -9.77
CA VAL A 29 9.50 22.45 -8.60
C VAL A 29 8.03 22.25 -8.96
N ASP A 30 7.46 23.15 -9.77
CA ASP A 30 6.07 23.09 -10.24
C ASP A 30 5.85 22.04 -11.35
N GLY A 31 6.86 21.21 -11.65
CA GLY A 31 6.76 20.11 -12.60
C GLY A 31 6.76 20.52 -14.08
N ILE A 32 7.16 21.76 -14.38
CA ILE A 32 7.34 22.22 -15.78
C ILE A 32 8.48 21.41 -16.42
N ASN A 33 8.26 20.94 -17.65
CA ASN A 33 9.27 20.17 -18.38
C ASN A 33 10.61 20.92 -18.43
N SER A 34 11.68 20.26 -18.02
CA SER A 34 13.04 20.84 -17.92
C SER A 34 13.55 21.42 -19.24
N LYS A 35 13.06 20.93 -20.38
CA LYS A 35 13.37 21.47 -21.71
C LYS A 35 12.76 22.86 -21.90
N VAL A 36 11.53 23.08 -21.46
CA VAL A 36 10.84 24.38 -21.52
C VAL A 36 11.56 25.40 -20.61
N VAL A 37 11.97 24.95 -19.42
CA VAL A 37 12.75 25.80 -18.49
C VAL A 37 14.12 26.15 -19.09
N ALA A 38 14.81 25.21 -19.73
CA ALA A 38 16.09 25.44 -20.40
C ALA A 38 15.97 26.45 -21.55
N GLU A 39 14.93 26.34 -22.37
CA GLU A 39 14.66 27.27 -23.47
C GLU A 39 14.33 28.67 -22.95
N ALA A 40 13.49 28.78 -21.92
CA ALA A 40 13.15 30.07 -21.31
C ALA A 40 14.37 30.80 -20.68
N LEU A 41 15.37 30.04 -20.22
CA LEU A 41 16.61 30.54 -19.66
C LEU A 41 17.69 30.81 -20.73
N GLY A 42 17.45 30.38 -21.96
CA GLY A 42 18.42 30.51 -23.06
C GLY A 42 19.62 29.60 -22.91
N HIS A 43 19.45 28.44 -22.28
CA HIS A 43 20.48 27.42 -22.18
C HIS A 43 20.55 26.58 -23.47
N SER A 44 21.75 26.38 -23.98
CA SER A 44 21.97 25.59 -25.20
C SER A 44 21.71 24.10 -25.04
N ASN A 45 21.63 23.62 -23.79
CA ASN A 45 21.37 22.19 -23.45
C ASN A 45 20.59 22.08 -22.13
N VAL A 46 19.63 21.17 -22.09
CA VAL A 46 18.84 20.83 -20.90
C VAL A 46 19.73 20.37 -19.74
N THR A 47 20.83 19.68 -20.02
CA THR A 47 21.80 19.20 -19.03
C THR A 47 22.34 20.36 -18.18
N ILE A 48 22.60 21.54 -18.77
CA ILE A 48 23.06 22.72 -18.05
C ILE A 48 22.02 23.18 -17.03
N THR A 49 20.73 23.14 -17.38
CA THR A 49 19.63 23.47 -16.45
C THR A 49 19.56 22.46 -15.32
N LEU A 50 19.64 21.17 -15.62
CA LEU A 50 19.60 20.11 -14.62
C LEU A 50 20.82 20.14 -13.70
N ASP A 51 22.02 20.34 -14.20
CA ASP A 51 23.25 20.40 -13.39
C ASP A 51 23.28 21.63 -12.48
N LEU A 52 22.87 22.80 -12.97
CA LEU A 52 22.89 24.04 -12.20
C LEU A 52 21.77 24.11 -11.14
N TYR A 53 20.60 23.52 -11.41
CA TYR A 53 19.41 23.70 -10.58
C TYR A 53 18.93 22.44 -9.86
N SER A 54 19.46 21.24 -10.21
CA SER A 54 19.10 19.97 -9.57
C SER A 54 19.44 19.94 -8.08
N HIS A 55 20.50 20.62 -7.66
CA HIS A 55 20.87 20.71 -6.24
C HIS A 55 19.86 21.54 -5.43
N ALA A 56 19.35 22.62 -5.99
CA ALA A 56 18.34 23.46 -5.36
C ALA A 56 16.98 22.71 -5.25
N THR A 57 16.57 22.02 -6.31
CA THR A 57 15.36 21.19 -6.29
C THR A 57 15.47 19.97 -5.37
N ARG A 58 16.64 19.30 -5.30
CA ARG A 58 16.89 18.23 -4.35
C ARG A 58 16.82 18.71 -2.91
N ASN A 59 17.44 19.84 -2.58
CA ASN A 59 17.43 20.37 -1.21
C ASN A 59 16.04 20.87 -0.79
N GLN A 60 15.28 21.52 -1.66
CA GLN A 60 13.91 21.94 -1.38
C GLN A 60 12.94 20.77 -1.32
N LEU A 61 13.05 19.78 -2.22
CA LEU A 61 12.29 18.55 -2.16
C LEU A 61 12.67 17.71 -0.93
N CYS A 62 13.96 17.70 -0.53
CA CYS A 62 14.35 17.09 0.74
C CYS A 62 13.77 17.85 1.93
N GLN A 63 13.86 19.17 1.97
CA GLN A 63 13.28 19.96 3.07
C GLN A 63 11.76 19.86 3.12
N GLN A 64 11.06 19.87 1.99
CA GLN A 64 9.62 19.62 1.95
C GLN A 64 9.27 18.19 2.31
N ARG A 65 10.10 17.20 1.95
CA ARG A 65 9.94 15.79 2.37
C ARG A 65 10.22 15.57 3.85
N TYR A 66 11.07 16.38 4.48
CA TYR A 66 11.40 16.24 5.91
C TYR A 66 10.56 17.13 6.84
N THR A 67 9.91 18.19 6.33
CA THR A 67 9.09 19.11 7.14
C THR A 67 7.60 18.78 7.19
N GLY A 68 7.24 17.54 6.99
CA GLY A 68 5.88 17.05 7.15
C GLY A 68 5.10 17.07 5.84
N TYR A 69 4.76 15.90 5.37
CA TYR A 69 3.62 15.71 4.49
C TYR A 69 2.34 16.06 5.26
N SER A 70 2.08 17.34 5.44
CA SER A 70 0.71 17.77 5.59
C SER A 70 0.13 17.81 4.17
N TYR A 71 -0.39 16.71 3.69
CA TYR A 71 -1.41 16.81 2.66
C TYR A 71 -2.53 17.60 3.30
N LEU A 72 -2.66 18.87 2.88
CA LEU A 72 -3.88 19.63 3.06
C LEU A 72 -4.96 18.85 2.29
N HIS A 73 -5.59 17.90 2.95
CA HIS A 73 -6.90 17.45 2.56
C HIS A 73 -7.79 18.69 2.64
N GLN A 74 -8.18 19.23 1.48
CA GLN A 74 -9.33 20.11 1.41
C GLN A 74 -10.50 19.24 1.82
N GLY A 75 -11.02 19.48 3.04
CA GLY A 75 -11.97 18.62 3.71
C GLY A 75 -13.29 18.51 2.96
N GLY A 76 -13.47 17.35 2.34
CA GLY A 76 -14.75 16.69 2.15
C GLY A 76 -14.84 15.54 3.16
N PRO A 77 -15.99 14.93 3.40
CA PRO A 77 -16.08 13.72 4.19
C PRO A 77 -15.12 12.70 3.58
N THR A 78 -14.17 12.20 4.38
CA THR A 78 -13.20 11.20 3.95
C THR A 78 -13.94 9.89 3.82
N MET A 79 -14.36 9.54 2.59
CA MET A 79 -14.97 8.26 2.29
C MET A 79 -13.93 7.14 2.54
N ALA A 80 -14.40 5.97 2.95
CA ALA A 80 -13.55 4.79 3.05
C ALA A 80 -13.07 4.39 1.64
N GLU A 81 -11.77 4.08 1.49
CA GLU A 81 -11.16 3.79 0.20
C GLU A 81 -10.22 2.60 0.26
N VAL A 82 -10.38 1.69 -0.67
CA VAL A 82 -9.49 0.55 -0.88
C VAL A 82 -8.43 0.89 -1.91
N PHE A 83 -7.20 0.51 -1.64
CA PHE A 83 -6.05 0.59 -2.54
C PHE A 83 -5.55 -0.83 -2.84
N VAL A 84 -5.56 -1.22 -4.09
CA VAL A 84 -4.97 -2.50 -4.53
C VAL A 84 -3.49 -2.27 -4.79
N LEU A 85 -2.63 -2.60 -3.82
CA LEU A 85 -1.18 -2.44 -3.94
C LEU A 85 -0.56 -3.59 -4.72
N GLY A 86 -1.09 -4.81 -4.56
CA GLY A 86 -0.70 -6.00 -5.28
C GLY A 86 -1.92 -6.89 -5.48
N GLY A 87 -2.24 -7.20 -6.73
CA GLY A 87 -3.39 -8.03 -7.11
C GLY A 87 -2.98 -9.28 -7.90
N GLY A 88 -1.71 -9.67 -7.81
CA GLY A 88 -1.13 -10.84 -8.47
C GLY A 88 -0.90 -12.02 -7.54
N THR A 89 -0.23 -13.03 -8.04
CA THR A 89 0.01 -14.35 -7.45
C THR A 89 1.50 -14.56 -7.18
N PRO A 90 1.94 -15.76 -6.71
CA PRO A 90 3.36 -16.10 -6.62
C PRO A 90 4.12 -15.98 -7.95
N THR A 91 3.40 -16.04 -9.08
CA THR A 91 4.01 -15.90 -10.42
C THR A 91 4.02 -14.43 -10.83
N PRO A 92 5.19 -13.78 -10.93
CA PRO A 92 5.28 -12.38 -11.35
C PRO A 92 4.90 -12.24 -12.82
N THR A 93 4.12 -11.22 -13.12
CA THR A 93 3.84 -10.76 -14.48
C THR A 93 4.25 -9.29 -14.61
N GLU A 94 4.24 -8.73 -15.82
CA GLU A 94 4.53 -7.30 -16.01
C GLU A 94 3.45 -6.40 -15.41
N PHE A 95 2.24 -6.93 -15.15
CA PHE A 95 1.08 -6.18 -14.66
C PHE A 95 0.84 -6.34 -13.16
N ARG A 96 1.17 -7.52 -12.58
CA ARG A 96 0.83 -7.86 -11.19
C ARG A 96 1.86 -8.77 -10.55
N PHE A 97 2.09 -8.55 -9.25
CA PHE A 97 2.91 -9.47 -8.45
C PHE A 97 2.51 -9.44 -6.98
N GLY A 98 2.15 -10.62 -6.44
CA GLY A 98 1.81 -10.85 -5.05
C GLY A 98 0.56 -10.11 -4.58
N SER A 99 0.25 -10.23 -3.31
CA SER A 99 -0.95 -9.71 -2.67
C SER A 99 -0.60 -8.66 -1.62
N ALA A 100 -1.18 -7.48 -1.74
CA ALA A 100 -1.17 -6.45 -0.70
C ALA A 100 -2.29 -5.44 -0.98
N HIS A 101 -3.02 -5.04 0.07
CA HIS A 101 -4.11 -4.07 -0.04
C HIS A 101 -4.03 -3.09 1.12
N ALA A 102 -4.55 -1.88 0.94
CA ALA A 102 -4.74 -0.95 2.04
C ALA A 102 -6.20 -0.46 2.03
N LEU A 103 -6.75 -0.23 3.21
CA LEU A 103 -8.03 0.42 3.43
C LEU A 103 -7.78 1.68 4.24
N ARG A 104 -8.14 2.83 3.68
CA ARG A 104 -8.15 4.09 4.41
C ARG A 104 -9.54 4.36 4.95
N VAL A 105 -9.65 4.62 6.25
CA VAL A 105 -10.87 5.03 6.95
C VAL A 105 -10.55 6.33 7.70
N GLY A 106 -11.05 7.43 7.20
CA GLY A 106 -10.64 8.74 7.73
C GLY A 106 -9.13 8.97 7.58
N GLU A 107 -8.44 9.17 8.69
CA GLU A 107 -7.00 9.36 8.75
C GLU A 107 -6.24 8.03 8.99
N GLU A 108 -6.94 6.96 9.33
CA GLU A 108 -6.33 5.66 9.64
C GLU A 108 -6.15 4.83 8.37
N VAL A 109 -5.02 4.14 8.28
CA VAL A 109 -4.69 3.22 7.18
C VAL A 109 -4.48 1.82 7.74
N LEU A 110 -5.34 0.90 7.34
CA LEU A 110 -5.22 -0.53 7.61
C LEU A 110 -4.58 -1.19 6.39
N MET A 111 -3.67 -2.13 6.61
CA MET A 111 -3.02 -2.88 5.53
C MET A 111 -3.36 -4.37 5.65
N PHE A 112 -3.66 -4.99 4.53
CA PHE A 112 -3.98 -6.42 4.41
C PHE A 112 -2.97 -7.07 3.47
N ASP A 113 -2.20 -8.01 4.01
CA ASP A 113 -1.02 -8.62 3.41
C ASP A 113 0.11 -7.65 3.07
N CYS A 114 1.31 -8.17 2.89
CA CYS A 114 2.52 -7.42 2.62
C CYS A 114 3.40 -8.20 1.63
N GLY A 115 2.84 -8.50 0.46
CA GLY A 115 3.51 -9.21 -0.61
C GLY A 115 4.57 -8.38 -1.33
N PRO A 116 5.14 -8.87 -2.43
CA PRO A 116 6.30 -8.27 -3.10
C PRO A 116 6.13 -6.79 -3.42
N ALA A 117 7.12 -5.99 -2.99
CA ALA A 117 7.19 -4.54 -3.19
C ALA A 117 6.02 -3.73 -2.59
N ALA A 118 5.26 -4.30 -1.64
CA ALA A 118 4.11 -3.64 -1.00
C ALA A 118 4.48 -2.29 -0.39
N THR A 119 5.62 -2.19 0.30
CA THR A 119 6.14 -0.94 0.88
C THR A 119 6.33 0.14 -0.18
N HIS A 120 6.90 -0.22 -1.34
CA HIS A 120 7.12 0.73 -2.43
C HIS A 120 5.81 1.12 -3.13
N LYS A 121 4.93 0.15 -3.34
CA LYS A 121 3.60 0.38 -3.94
C LYS A 121 2.70 1.23 -3.05
N LEU A 122 2.79 1.08 -1.72
CA LEU A 122 2.12 1.94 -0.75
C LEU A 122 2.50 3.42 -0.98
N VAL A 123 3.80 3.70 -1.11
CA VAL A 123 4.30 5.06 -1.39
C VAL A 123 3.84 5.55 -2.77
N LYS A 124 3.81 4.69 -3.79
CA LYS A 124 3.29 5.05 -5.13
C LYS A 124 1.80 5.38 -5.10
N ALA A 125 1.03 4.74 -4.23
CA ALA A 125 -0.39 5.03 -4.01
C ALA A 125 -0.63 6.31 -3.19
N GLY A 126 0.43 7.01 -2.76
CA GLY A 126 0.34 8.22 -1.94
C GLY A 126 0.14 7.97 -0.45
N LEU A 127 0.29 6.72 -0.02
CA LEU A 127 0.29 6.31 1.37
C LEU A 127 1.73 6.06 1.84
N TYR A 128 1.97 6.12 3.16
CA TYR A 128 3.31 5.91 3.70
C TYR A 128 3.31 4.81 4.77
N PRO A 129 4.39 4.03 4.90
CA PRO A 129 4.50 3.01 5.94
C PRO A 129 4.25 3.55 7.35
N THR A 130 4.60 4.80 7.62
CA THR A 130 4.38 5.47 8.91
C THR A 130 2.92 5.81 9.22
N GLN A 131 2.01 5.71 8.25
CA GLN A 131 0.57 5.92 8.43
C GLN A 131 -0.17 4.61 8.75
N VAL A 132 0.49 3.45 8.54
CA VAL A 132 -0.12 2.14 8.78
C VAL A 132 0.14 1.72 10.22
N ASP A 133 -0.87 1.73 11.06
CA ASP A 133 -0.77 1.32 12.46
C ASP A 133 -1.30 -0.09 12.70
N ASN A 134 -2.00 -0.67 11.72
CA ASN A 134 -2.56 -2.01 11.80
C ASN A 134 -2.31 -2.76 10.48
N LEU A 135 -1.61 -3.90 10.57
CA LEU A 135 -1.33 -4.82 9.47
C LEU A 135 -1.99 -6.16 9.77
N PHE A 136 -2.71 -6.71 8.80
CA PHE A 136 -3.44 -7.98 8.91
C PHE A 136 -2.92 -8.94 7.84
N PHE A 137 -2.44 -10.13 8.24
CA PHE A 137 -2.07 -11.18 7.32
C PHE A 137 -3.22 -12.18 7.13
N THR A 138 -3.58 -12.44 5.88
CA THR A 138 -4.56 -13.48 5.55
C THR A 138 -3.97 -14.87 5.80
N HIS A 139 -2.75 -15.09 5.35
CA HIS A 139 -1.96 -16.30 5.57
C HIS A 139 -0.46 -16.03 5.29
N HIS A 140 0.38 -17.05 5.46
CA HIS A 140 1.83 -16.88 5.42
C HIS A 140 2.51 -17.52 4.20
N HIS A 141 1.87 -17.51 3.01
CA HIS A 141 2.61 -17.70 1.77
C HIS A 141 3.49 -16.47 1.48
N PHE A 142 4.61 -16.68 0.79
CA PHE A 142 5.60 -15.62 0.59
C PHE A 142 5.07 -14.45 -0.23
N ASP A 143 4.18 -14.68 -1.15
CA ASP A 143 3.58 -13.63 -1.98
C ASP A 143 2.56 -12.75 -1.23
N HIS A 144 2.25 -13.11 0.02
CA HIS A 144 1.47 -12.33 0.97
C HIS A 144 2.30 -11.65 2.07
N ASN A 145 3.58 -12.02 2.25
CA ASN A 145 4.36 -11.49 3.38
C ASN A 145 5.84 -11.17 3.10
N ILE A 146 6.37 -11.40 1.89
CA ILE A 146 7.81 -11.27 1.63
C ILE A 146 8.36 -9.85 1.80
N ASP A 147 7.55 -8.81 1.65
CA ASP A 147 7.96 -7.42 1.85
C ASP A 147 7.82 -6.95 3.31
N TYR A 148 7.31 -7.81 4.19
CA TYR A 148 7.10 -7.49 5.60
C TYR A 148 8.37 -6.99 6.32
N PRO A 149 9.55 -7.60 6.16
CA PRO A 149 10.79 -7.07 6.73
C PRO A 149 11.11 -5.65 6.24
N CYS A 150 10.93 -5.38 4.95
CA CYS A 150 11.14 -4.07 4.36
C CYS A 150 10.16 -3.05 4.96
N PHE A 151 8.87 -3.39 5.03
CA PHE A 151 7.83 -2.56 5.63
C PHE A 151 8.16 -2.20 7.08
N LEU A 152 8.49 -3.18 7.92
CA LEU A 152 8.83 -2.99 9.32
C LEU A 152 10.01 -2.02 9.51
N LEU A 153 11.10 -2.26 8.78
CA LEU A 153 12.31 -1.46 8.88
C LEU A 153 12.12 -0.05 8.31
N CYS A 154 11.43 0.09 7.18
CA CYS A 154 11.08 1.39 6.62
C CYS A 154 10.21 2.20 7.58
N ARG A 155 9.15 1.61 8.11
CA ARG A 155 8.25 2.27 9.05
C ARG A 155 8.99 2.74 10.30
N TRP A 156 9.75 1.86 10.92
CA TRP A 156 10.54 2.17 12.11
C TRP A 156 11.60 3.26 11.86
N ASP A 157 12.36 3.15 10.76
CA ASP A 157 13.42 4.11 10.45
C ASP A 157 12.86 5.51 10.09
N GLN A 158 11.74 5.56 9.34
CA GLN A 158 11.15 6.81 8.89
C GLN A 158 10.32 7.52 9.96
N ALA A 159 9.77 6.80 10.92
CA ALA A 159 9.04 7.38 12.03
C ALA A 159 9.93 8.28 12.93
N ALA A 160 11.24 8.08 12.90
CA ALA A 160 12.20 8.81 13.72
C ALA A 160 11.81 8.86 15.22
N GLY A 161 11.22 7.78 15.73
CA GLY A 161 10.76 7.67 17.12
C GLY A 161 9.49 8.46 17.45
N LYS A 162 8.80 8.99 16.43
CA LYS A 162 7.54 9.76 16.57
C LYS A 162 6.30 9.00 16.07
N GLY A 163 6.50 7.79 15.52
CA GLY A 163 5.41 6.96 15.01
C GLY A 163 4.57 6.38 16.14
N SER A 164 3.33 6.09 15.81
CA SER A 164 2.43 5.25 16.59
C SER A 164 2.95 3.82 16.70
N GLU A 165 2.34 3.06 17.58
CA GLU A 165 2.61 1.64 17.71
C GLU A 165 2.11 0.89 16.46
N LEU A 166 2.84 -0.12 16.00
CA LEU A 166 2.40 -1.01 14.94
C LEU A 166 1.83 -2.29 15.55
N ASN A 167 0.56 -2.56 15.29
CA ASN A 167 -0.09 -3.82 15.58
C ASN A 167 -0.07 -4.70 14.33
N VAL A 168 0.25 -5.98 14.50
CA VAL A 168 0.29 -6.95 13.42
C VAL A 168 -0.55 -8.16 13.83
N TYR A 169 -1.56 -8.45 13.05
CA TYR A 169 -2.49 -9.54 13.27
C TYR A 169 -2.41 -10.54 12.13
N GLY A 170 -2.58 -11.80 12.43
CA GLY A 170 -2.64 -12.83 11.40
C GLY A 170 -2.85 -14.22 12.00
N PRO A 171 -2.95 -15.25 11.17
CA PRO A 171 -3.09 -16.62 11.66
C PRO A 171 -1.84 -17.07 12.43
N LYS A 172 -1.90 -18.26 12.99
CA LYS A 172 -0.75 -18.91 13.63
C LYS A 172 0.53 -18.70 12.82
N LEU A 173 1.65 -18.44 13.50
CA LEU A 173 3.00 -18.10 13.03
C LEU A 173 3.25 -16.59 12.84
N THR A 174 2.28 -15.72 12.96
CA THR A 174 2.50 -14.26 12.82
C THR A 174 3.46 -13.74 13.87
N GLU A 175 3.30 -14.12 15.15
CA GLU A 175 4.21 -13.76 16.24
C GLU A 175 5.62 -14.35 15.99
N GLU A 176 5.70 -15.61 15.62
CA GLU A 176 6.96 -16.31 15.38
C GLU A 176 7.74 -15.72 14.20
N ILE A 177 7.06 -15.45 13.07
CA ILE A 177 7.68 -14.81 11.89
C ILE A 177 8.19 -13.43 12.26
N THR A 178 7.40 -12.62 12.96
CA THR A 178 7.80 -11.28 13.40
C THR A 178 9.06 -11.34 14.27
N GLN A 179 9.09 -12.25 15.24
CA GLN A 179 10.27 -12.46 16.08
C GLN A 179 11.50 -12.91 15.29
N LYS A 180 11.34 -13.84 14.34
CA LYS A 180 12.44 -14.32 13.50
C LYS A 180 12.94 -13.27 12.51
N VAL A 181 12.09 -12.35 12.10
CA VAL A 181 12.46 -11.26 11.18
C VAL A 181 13.21 -10.16 11.92
N ILE A 182 12.65 -9.61 12.98
CA ILE A 182 13.12 -8.34 13.56
C ILE A 182 13.48 -8.43 15.05
N GLY A 183 13.18 -9.52 15.72
CA GLY A 183 13.52 -9.72 17.14
C GLY A 183 15.00 -9.97 17.37
N VAL A 184 15.36 -10.11 18.63
CA VAL A 184 16.72 -10.55 19.03
C VAL A 184 16.97 -11.96 18.51
N GLY A 185 18.06 -12.19 17.81
CA GLY A 185 18.35 -13.41 17.06
C GLY A 185 17.68 -13.49 15.70
N GLY A 186 16.92 -12.48 15.31
CA GLY A 186 16.22 -12.42 14.03
C GLY A 186 17.12 -12.03 12.85
N ALA A 187 16.61 -12.26 11.64
CA ALA A 187 17.36 -12.08 10.40
C ALA A 187 17.88 -10.66 10.18
N PHE A 188 17.18 -9.65 10.68
CA PHE A 188 17.54 -8.23 10.52
C PHE A 188 18.03 -7.57 11.81
N GLU A 189 18.39 -8.36 12.82
CA GLU A 189 18.95 -7.82 14.06
C GLU A 189 20.18 -6.94 13.83
N SER A 190 21.13 -7.40 13.01
CA SER A 190 22.36 -6.66 12.74
C SER A 190 22.10 -5.30 12.07
N ASP A 191 21.07 -5.19 11.21
CA ASP A 191 20.71 -3.92 10.56
C ASP A 191 20.20 -2.91 11.60
N TRP A 192 19.18 -3.28 12.38
CA TRP A 192 18.64 -2.33 13.35
C TRP A 192 19.60 -2.04 14.51
N GLN A 193 20.41 -3.01 14.94
CA GLN A 193 21.48 -2.75 15.93
C GLN A 193 22.49 -1.73 15.42
N ALA A 194 22.91 -1.83 14.16
CA ALA A 194 23.80 -0.84 13.55
C ALA A 194 23.17 0.56 13.55
N ARG A 195 21.88 0.66 13.18
CA ARG A 195 21.15 1.94 13.17
C ARG A 195 20.94 2.53 14.57
N VAL A 196 20.76 1.69 15.58
CA VAL A 196 20.59 2.11 16.97
C VAL A 196 21.91 2.60 17.59
N ASN A 197 23.04 1.91 17.31
CA ASN A 197 24.29 2.10 18.05
C ASN A 197 25.33 2.92 17.30
N HIS A 198 25.33 2.94 15.95
CA HIS A 198 26.37 3.63 15.19
C HIS A 198 26.21 5.16 15.26
N PRO A 199 27.26 5.93 15.62
CA PRO A 199 27.15 7.37 15.84
C PRO A 199 26.58 8.16 14.66
N TYR A 200 26.96 7.84 13.42
CA TYR A 200 26.42 8.53 12.23
C TYR A 200 24.96 8.19 12.00
N SER A 201 24.52 6.96 12.28
CA SER A 201 23.10 6.60 12.19
C SER A 201 22.27 7.31 13.25
N GLN A 202 22.79 7.45 14.46
CA GLN A 202 22.18 8.26 15.52
C GLN A 202 22.07 9.73 15.12
N GLN A 203 23.10 10.29 14.46
CA GLN A 203 23.08 11.67 13.97
C GLN A 203 21.98 11.85 12.91
N VAL A 204 21.82 10.90 11.95
CA VAL A 204 20.73 10.92 10.95
C VAL A 204 19.38 10.87 11.65
N PHE A 205 19.22 10.02 12.65
CA PHE A 205 17.99 9.90 13.43
C PHE A 205 17.63 11.21 14.14
N VAL A 206 18.61 11.88 14.78
CA VAL A 206 18.43 13.20 15.42
C VAL A 206 18.07 14.28 14.39
N ASN A 207 18.74 14.30 13.24
CA ASN A 207 18.46 15.26 12.15
C ASN A 207 17.03 15.12 11.60
N ARG A 208 16.45 13.92 11.67
CA ARG A 208 15.04 13.65 11.32
C ARG A 208 14.06 14.00 12.45
N GLY A 209 14.57 14.52 13.58
CA GLY A 209 13.80 14.95 14.74
C GLY A 209 13.59 13.85 15.78
N GLY A 210 14.36 12.78 15.74
CA GLY A 210 14.38 11.74 16.77
C GLY A 210 15.11 12.20 18.02
N THR A 211 14.80 11.58 19.16
CA THR A 211 15.42 11.82 20.45
C THR A 211 16.13 10.56 20.94
N LEU A 212 17.40 10.70 21.32
CA LEU A 212 18.19 9.56 21.85
C LEU A 212 17.77 9.22 23.29
N PRO A 213 17.88 7.94 23.70
CA PRO A 213 18.36 6.81 22.90
C PRO A 213 17.34 6.37 21.85
N ARG A 214 17.85 5.93 20.69
CA ARG A 214 16.99 5.34 19.65
C ARG A 214 16.50 3.97 20.10
N ILE A 215 15.20 3.76 20.11
CA ILE A 215 14.57 2.50 20.51
C ILE A 215 14.58 1.52 19.33
N PRO A 216 14.93 0.23 19.56
CA PRO A 216 14.78 -0.81 18.55
C PRO A 216 13.35 -0.93 18.01
N PRO A 217 13.15 -1.53 16.81
CA PRO A 217 11.81 -1.79 16.32
C PRO A 217 11.09 -2.79 17.23
N ALA A 218 9.85 -2.49 17.58
CA ALA A 218 9.04 -3.31 18.49
C ALA A 218 7.57 -3.36 18.05
N PRO A 219 7.26 -4.00 16.90
CA PRO A 219 5.87 -4.21 16.49
C PRO A 219 5.18 -5.17 17.46
N LYS A 220 3.89 -4.96 17.70
CA LYS A 220 3.04 -5.86 18.49
C LYS A 220 2.38 -6.88 17.57
N ALA A 221 3.01 -8.02 17.39
CA ALA A 221 2.44 -9.11 16.63
C ALA A 221 1.55 -10.00 17.52
N LYS A 222 0.46 -10.50 16.95
CA LYS A 222 -0.51 -11.37 17.62
C LYS A 222 -1.05 -12.41 16.66
N ASP A 223 -0.95 -13.68 17.03
CA ASP A 223 -1.68 -14.76 16.39
C ASP A 223 -3.17 -14.64 16.73
N VAL A 224 -4.03 -14.58 15.71
CA VAL A 224 -5.49 -14.45 15.86
C VAL A 224 -6.23 -15.59 15.18
N GLY A 225 -7.45 -15.83 15.63
CA GLY A 225 -8.38 -16.81 15.08
C GLY A 225 -9.68 -16.16 14.65
N VAL A 226 -10.75 -16.96 14.61
CA VAL A 226 -12.10 -16.51 14.22
C VAL A 226 -12.68 -15.55 15.25
N GLY A 227 -13.38 -14.53 14.78
CA GLY A 227 -14.10 -13.54 15.57
C GLY A 227 -13.58 -12.12 15.41
N GLU A 228 -13.96 -11.22 16.32
CA GLU A 228 -13.44 -9.86 16.37
C GLU A 228 -11.97 -9.87 16.79
N VAL A 229 -11.11 -9.18 16.05
CA VAL A 229 -9.66 -9.19 16.27
C VAL A 229 -9.10 -7.81 16.56
N ALA A 230 -9.69 -6.76 16.04
CA ALA A 230 -9.26 -5.38 16.25
C ALA A 230 -10.39 -4.39 15.96
N SER A 231 -10.32 -3.24 16.59
CA SER A 231 -11.22 -2.10 16.31
C SER A 231 -10.48 -0.78 16.49
N GLY A 232 -10.87 0.22 15.73
CA GLY A 232 -10.42 1.60 15.84
C GLY A 232 -11.58 2.54 16.14
N LYS A 233 -11.41 3.81 15.82
CA LYS A 233 -12.45 4.80 16.07
C LYS A 233 -13.69 4.59 15.21
N ASP A 234 -13.47 4.37 13.90
CA ASP A 234 -14.55 4.30 12.91
C ASP A 234 -14.46 2.98 12.09
N TRP A 235 -13.85 1.93 12.65
CA TRP A 235 -13.75 0.61 12.00
C TRP A 235 -13.66 -0.53 13.02
N GLN A 236 -14.15 -1.69 12.59
CA GLN A 236 -14.05 -2.96 13.32
C GLN A 236 -13.65 -4.06 12.36
N VAL A 237 -12.73 -4.93 12.78
CA VAL A 237 -12.26 -6.08 11.98
C VAL A 237 -12.70 -7.37 12.60
N THR A 238 -13.39 -8.20 11.81
CA THR A 238 -13.82 -9.56 12.16
C THR A 238 -13.20 -10.55 11.20
N THR A 239 -12.91 -11.77 11.66
CA THR A 239 -12.31 -12.84 10.85
C THR A 239 -13.17 -14.08 10.80
N ALA A 240 -13.03 -14.83 9.70
CA ALA A 240 -13.48 -16.21 9.55
C ALA A 240 -12.35 -17.07 8.94
N LEU A 241 -12.46 -18.38 9.10
CA LEU A 241 -11.55 -19.31 8.42
C LEU A 241 -11.80 -19.26 6.90
N ALA A 242 -10.71 -19.21 6.15
CA ALA A 242 -10.68 -19.43 4.71
C ALA A 242 -10.16 -20.83 4.42
N GLU A 243 -10.63 -21.47 3.34
CA GLU A 243 -10.21 -22.83 2.95
C GLU A 243 -9.18 -22.74 1.81
N HIS A 244 -7.91 -22.96 2.15
CA HIS A 244 -6.81 -22.89 1.18
C HIS A 244 -5.88 -24.10 1.27
N CYS A 245 -4.87 -24.09 2.12
CA CYS A 245 -3.84 -25.14 2.18
C CYS A 245 -3.70 -25.81 3.54
N GLN A 246 -4.77 -25.81 4.35
CA GLN A 246 -4.79 -26.56 5.60
C GLN A 246 -4.51 -28.06 5.38
N PRO A 247 -3.84 -28.73 6.31
CA PRO A 247 -3.47 -28.28 7.66
C PRO A 247 -2.08 -27.62 7.76
N TYR A 248 -1.42 -27.30 6.65
CA TYR A 248 -0.04 -26.81 6.64
C TYR A 248 0.08 -25.33 6.99
N LEU A 249 -0.85 -24.51 6.53
CA LEU A 249 -0.99 -23.10 6.92
C LEU A 249 -2.46 -22.80 7.24
N ASP A 250 -2.69 -22.04 8.29
CA ASP A 250 -4.00 -21.47 8.58
C ASP A 250 -4.22 -20.25 7.67
N SER A 251 -5.45 -20.09 7.19
CA SER A 251 -5.87 -18.98 6.33
C SER A 251 -7.11 -18.30 6.91
N LEU A 252 -7.11 -16.98 6.90
CA LEU A 252 -8.17 -16.12 7.42
C LEU A 252 -8.69 -15.19 6.33
N ALA A 253 -10.00 -15.01 6.28
CA ALA A 253 -10.65 -13.90 5.61
C ALA A 253 -10.99 -12.82 6.64
N TYR A 254 -11.00 -11.57 6.21
CA TYR A 254 -11.28 -10.40 7.06
C TYR A 254 -12.49 -9.63 6.54
N ARG A 255 -13.35 -9.22 7.46
CA ARG A 255 -14.40 -8.22 7.25
C ARG A 255 -14.04 -6.96 8.02
N VAL A 256 -14.08 -5.82 7.36
CA VAL A 256 -13.96 -4.50 7.98
C VAL A 256 -15.28 -3.79 7.84
N ASP A 257 -15.92 -3.49 8.96
CA ASP A 257 -17.12 -2.66 9.01
C ASP A 257 -16.72 -1.22 9.33
N THR A 258 -17.21 -0.27 8.54
CA THR A 258 -17.00 1.18 8.67
C THR A 258 -18.33 1.92 8.57
N PRO A 259 -18.41 3.21 8.93
CA PRO A 259 -19.64 4.00 8.73
C PRO A 259 -20.06 4.13 7.26
N GLU A 260 -19.12 4.05 6.33
CA GLU A 260 -19.36 4.18 4.89
C GLU A 260 -19.80 2.87 4.23
N GLY A 261 -19.42 1.73 4.80
CA GLY A 261 -19.75 0.41 4.28
C GLY A 261 -18.82 -0.68 4.82
N SER A 262 -19.02 -1.89 4.34
CA SER A 262 -18.26 -3.07 4.74
C SER A 262 -17.40 -3.62 3.61
N VAL A 263 -16.15 -3.98 3.93
CA VAL A 263 -15.18 -4.50 2.97
C VAL A 263 -14.67 -5.87 3.42
N ILE A 264 -14.69 -6.84 2.50
CA ILE A 264 -14.17 -8.19 2.71
C ILE A 264 -12.83 -8.35 1.98
N PHE A 265 -11.84 -8.89 2.67
CA PHE A 265 -10.58 -9.35 2.11
C PHE A 265 -10.54 -10.87 2.30
N THR A 266 -10.76 -11.62 1.22
CA THR A 266 -10.87 -13.09 1.33
C THR A 266 -9.54 -13.76 1.62
N GLY A 267 -8.41 -13.14 1.23
CA GLY A 267 -7.17 -13.87 1.06
C GLY A 267 -7.35 -14.99 0.06
N ASP A 268 -6.51 -16.01 0.17
CA ASP A 268 -6.61 -17.18 -0.68
C ASP A 268 -7.59 -18.19 -0.09
N THR A 269 -8.57 -18.58 -0.88
CA THR A 269 -9.64 -19.50 -0.47
C THR A 269 -10.33 -20.13 -1.67
N GLN A 270 -10.87 -21.33 -1.51
CA GLN A 270 -11.98 -21.80 -2.35
C GLN A 270 -13.30 -21.20 -1.85
N PRO A 271 -14.38 -21.17 -2.64
CA PRO A 271 -15.71 -20.84 -2.15
C PRO A 271 -16.06 -21.77 -0.97
N CYS A 272 -16.35 -21.17 0.20
CA CYS A 272 -16.68 -21.90 1.42
C CYS A 272 -17.71 -21.17 2.27
N ASP A 273 -18.39 -21.92 3.15
CA ASP A 273 -19.49 -21.40 3.96
C ASP A 273 -19.07 -20.30 4.93
N THR A 274 -17.88 -20.44 5.52
CA THR A 274 -17.35 -19.50 6.51
C THR A 274 -17.07 -18.11 5.89
N VAL A 275 -16.49 -18.08 4.69
CA VAL A 275 -16.24 -16.83 3.96
C VAL A 275 -17.56 -16.25 3.44
N ARG A 276 -18.50 -17.09 2.97
CA ARG A 276 -19.84 -16.63 2.55
C ARG A 276 -20.60 -15.95 3.69
N GLU A 277 -20.60 -16.55 4.88
CA GLU A 277 -21.25 -15.97 6.06
C GLU A 277 -20.57 -14.67 6.50
N LEU A 278 -19.24 -14.60 6.48
CA LEU A 278 -18.49 -13.37 6.80
C LEU A 278 -18.81 -12.24 5.80
N ALA A 279 -18.96 -12.58 4.52
CA ALA A 279 -19.23 -11.63 3.45
C ALA A 279 -20.71 -11.24 3.31
N ARG A 280 -21.61 -11.75 4.17
CA ARG A 280 -23.04 -11.49 4.06
C ARG A 280 -23.35 -10.00 3.97
N ASP A 281 -24.09 -9.62 2.90
CA ASP A 281 -24.56 -8.28 2.61
C ASP A 281 -23.44 -7.20 2.63
N ALA A 282 -22.18 -7.59 2.33
CA ALA A 282 -21.08 -6.65 2.29
C ALA A 282 -21.17 -5.71 1.08
N ASP A 283 -20.68 -4.48 1.27
CA ASP A 283 -20.66 -3.47 0.21
C ASP A 283 -19.60 -3.79 -0.84
N MET A 284 -18.44 -4.32 -0.41
CA MET A 284 -17.35 -4.69 -1.30
C MET A 284 -16.68 -5.99 -0.85
N MET A 285 -16.29 -6.85 -1.80
CA MET A 285 -15.47 -8.03 -1.55
C MET A 285 -14.29 -8.07 -2.51
N LEU A 286 -13.07 -7.97 -1.97
CA LEU A 286 -11.85 -8.31 -2.69
C LEU A 286 -11.68 -9.82 -2.61
N CYS A 287 -11.92 -10.50 -3.72
CA CYS A 287 -11.89 -11.95 -3.82
C CYS A 287 -10.76 -12.41 -4.71
N MET A 288 -9.99 -13.41 -4.25
CA MET A 288 -9.02 -14.05 -5.12
C MET A 288 -9.70 -14.62 -6.37
N CYS A 289 -8.99 -14.55 -7.49
CA CYS A 289 -9.45 -15.10 -8.76
C CYS A 289 -8.25 -15.65 -9.55
N TRP A 290 -7.83 -16.87 -9.22
CA TRP A 290 -6.62 -17.47 -9.78
C TRP A 290 -6.65 -17.55 -11.31
N ASP A 291 -7.70 -18.17 -11.87
CA ASP A 291 -7.87 -18.36 -13.31
C ASP A 291 -9.37 -18.55 -13.66
N GLU A 292 -9.64 -18.88 -14.90
CA GLU A 292 -10.98 -19.32 -15.34
C GLU A 292 -11.36 -20.62 -14.60
N GLN A 293 -12.51 -20.63 -13.93
CA GLN A 293 -12.93 -21.75 -13.08
C GLN A 293 -12.94 -23.09 -13.81
N SER A 294 -13.46 -23.11 -15.04
CA SER A 294 -13.53 -24.34 -15.87
C SER A 294 -12.15 -24.88 -16.23
N VAL A 295 -11.15 -24.01 -16.41
CA VAL A 295 -9.77 -24.40 -16.64
C VAL A 295 -9.19 -25.03 -15.39
N MET A 296 -9.35 -24.37 -14.23
CA MET A 296 -8.88 -24.86 -12.93
C MET A 296 -9.46 -26.24 -12.59
N GLU A 297 -10.74 -26.44 -12.84
CA GLU A 297 -11.41 -27.73 -12.63
C GLU A 297 -10.83 -28.84 -13.53
N THR A 298 -10.56 -28.52 -14.79
CA THR A 298 -10.00 -29.48 -15.76
C THR A 298 -8.60 -29.96 -15.36
N VAL A 299 -7.79 -29.10 -14.75
CA VAL A 299 -6.42 -29.40 -14.33
C VAL A 299 -6.29 -29.72 -12.84
N ASN A 300 -7.41 -29.83 -12.11
CA ASN A 300 -7.49 -30.08 -10.66
C ASN A 300 -6.79 -29.02 -9.78
N GLU A 301 -6.83 -27.76 -10.17
CA GLU A 301 -6.28 -26.63 -9.42
C GLU A 301 -7.35 -25.82 -8.66
N ALA A 302 -8.63 -26.18 -8.74
CA ALA A 302 -9.71 -25.46 -8.07
C ALA A 302 -9.76 -25.66 -6.56
N ARG A 303 -9.14 -26.74 -6.03
CA ARG A 303 -9.16 -27.02 -4.60
C ARG A 303 -8.28 -26.02 -3.84
N GLY A 304 -8.87 -25.36 -2.85
CA GLY A 304 -8.20 -24.33 -2.05
C GLY A 304 -8.05 -23.00 -2.76
N GLN A 305 -8.66 -22.85 -3.97
CA GLN A 305 -8.56 -21.62 -4.77
C GLN A 305 -9.93 -21.27 -5.37
N CYS A 306 -10.09 -20.01 -5.75
CA CYS A 306 -11.29 -19.47 -6.37
C CYS A 306 -10.96 -19.00 -7.80
N GLY A 307 -11.78 -19.37 -8.75
CA GLY A 307 -11.72 -18.89 -10.12
C GLY A 307 -12.84 -17.88 -10.43
N THR A 308 -12.98 -17.52 -11.71
CA THR A 308 -13.91 -16.48 -12.17
C THR A 308 -15.35 -16.74 -11.70
N THR A 309 -15.95 -17.87 -12.07
CA THR A 309 -17.34 -18.16 -11.71
C THR A 309 -17.49 -18.54 -10.24
N GLY A 310 -16.45 -19.09 -9.59
CA GLY A 310 -16.44 -19.35 -8.14
C GLY A 310 -16.53 -18.05 -7.34
N ALA A 311 -15.79 -17.01 -7.73
CA ALA A 311 -15.86 -15.69 -7.10
C ALA A 311 -17.23 -15.04 -7.30
N ALA A 312 -17.78 -15.10 -8.52
CA ALA A 312 -19.11 -14.58 -8.83
C ALA A 312 -20.21 -15.26 -8.03
N GLN A 313 -20.16 -16.61 -7.93
CA GLN A 313 -21.11 -17.38 -7.14
C GLN A 313 -21.04 -17.04 -5.67
N LEU A 314 -19.82 -16.98 -5.09
CA LEU A 314 -19.61 -16.61 -3.69
C LEU A 314 -20.17 -15.22 -3.38
N ALA A 315 -19.93 -14.24 -4.28
CA ALA A 315 -20.44 -12.88 -4.14
C ALA A 315 -21.98 -12.83 -4.20
N GLN A 316 -22.59 -13.57 -5.14
CA GLN A 316 -24.04 -13.64 -5.29
C GLN A 316 -24.71 -14.27 -4.07
N GLU A 317 -24.19 -15.41 -3.63
CA GLU A 317 -24.74 -16.14 -2.48
C GLU A 317 -24.60 -15.38 -1.16
N ALA A 318 -23.56 -14.55 -1.03
CA ALA A 318 -23.34 -13.69 0.11
C ALA A 318 -24.11 -12.36 0.03
N GLY A 319 -24.69 -12.00 -1.12
CA GLY A 319 -25.39 -10.71 -1.32
C GLY A 319 -24.44 -9.51 -1.36
N VAL A 320 -23.20 -9.71 -1.79
CA VAL A 320 -22.19 -8.63 -1.94
C VAL A 320 -22.63 -7.67 -3.05
N LYS A 321 -22.37 -6.37 -2.90
CA LYS A 321 -22.76 -5.38 -3.92
C LYS A 321 -21.69 -5.17 -4.99
N LYS A 322 -20.40 -5.20 -4.61
CA LYS A 322 -19.26 -4.93 -5.49
C LYS A 322 -18.20 -6.03 -5.31
N LEU A 323 -17.94 -6.79 -6.37
CA LEU A 323 -16.90 -7.84 -6.42
C LEU A 323 -15.66 -7.29 -7.11
N VAL A 324 -14.57 -7.20 -6.37
CA VAL A 324 -13.25 -6.81 -6.86
C VAL A 324 -12.37 -8.05 -6.97
N LEU A 325 -11.99 -8.43 -8.18
CA LEU A 325 -11.12 -9.57 -8.42
C LEU A 325 -9.66 -9.17 -8.17
N VAL A 326 -9.01 -9.91 -7.31
CA VAL A 326 -7.58 -9.79 -6.96
C VAL A 326 -6.90 -11.14 -7.06
N HIS A 327 -5.61 -11.23 -6.77
CA HIS A 327 -4.83 -12.47 -6.81
C HIS A 327 -5.01 -13.20 -8.17
N MET A 328 -4.93 -12.43 -9.25
CA MET A 328 -5.13 -12.94 -10.60
C MET A 328 -3.86 -13.57 -11.14
N GLY A 329 -3.97 -14.82 -11.60
CA GLY A 329 -2.89 -15.56 -12.24
C GLY A 329 -2.52 -15.00 -13.62
N PRO A 330 -1.46 -15.57 -14.25
CA PRO A 330 -0.93 -15.05 -15.52
C PRO A 330 -1.95 -14.97 -16.65
N ASN A 331 -2.90 -15.92 -16.73
CA ASN A 331 -3.91 -15.95 -17.78
C ASN A 331 -4.93 -14.81 -17.68
N LEU A 332 -5.21 -14.35 -16.46
CA LEU A 332 -6.11 -13.22 -16.19
C LEU A 332 -5.34 -11.88 -16.05
N SER A 333 -4.02 -11.92 -15.91
CA SER A 333 -3.15 -10.75 -15.77
C SER A 333 -2.82 -10.15 -17.14
N ARG A 334 -3.80 -9.50 -17.77
CA ARG A 334 -3.72 -8.86 -19.09
C ARG A 334 -4.30 -7.45 -18.99
N ASP A 335 -4.00 -6.63 -19.98
CA ASP A 335 -4.53 -5.26 -20.07
C ASP A 335 -6.07 -5.20 -20.11
N THR A 336 -6.70 -6.25 -20.65
CA THR A 336 -8.16 -6.30 -20.79
C THR A 336 -8.66 -7.71 -20.48
N PRO A 337 -9.64 -7.87 -19.58
CA PRO A 337 -10.30 -9.15 -19.36
C PRO A 337 -10.92 -9.68 -20.63
N PHE A 338 -10.84 -10.99 -20.87
CA PHE A 338 -11.56 -11.57 -21.98
C PHE A 338 -13.07 -11.39 -21.79
N LYS A 339 -13.75 -10.94 -22.85
CA LYS A 339 -15.21 -10.72 -22.83
C LYS A 339 -15.97 -11.93 -22.28
N ARG A 340 -15.55 -13.16 -22.64
CA ARG A 340 -16.18 -14.40 -22.16
C ARG A 340 -16.21 -14.50 -20.64
N HIS A 341 -15.12 -14.13 -19.94
CA HIS A 341 -15.05 -14.20 -18.48
C HIS A 341 -16.07 -13.25 -17.85
N VAL A 342 -16.16 -12.04 -18.38
CA VAL A 342 -17.15 -11.07 -17.92
C VAL A 342 -18.57 -11.58 -18.19
N ASP A 343 -18.84 -12.08 -19.41
CA ASP A 343 -20.16 -12.59 -19.80
C ASP A 343 -20.59 -13.81 -18.95
N GLU A 344 -19.67 -14.66 -18.51
CA GLU A 344 -19.97 -15.81 -17.63
C GLU A 344 -20.29 -15.36 -16.21
N MET A 345 -19.48 -14.49 -15.67
CA MET A 345 -19.67 -13.97 -14.31
C MET A 345 -20.95 -13.15 -14.16
N THR A 346 -21.29 -12.31 -15.16
CA THR A 346 -22.50 -11.47 -15.16
C THR A 346 -23.80 -12.27 -15.34
N ARG A 347 -23.73 -13.54 -15.71
CA ARG A 347 -24.91 -14.44 -15.69
C ARG A 347 -25.19 -15.00 -14.30
N MET A 348 -24.20 -14.94 -13.39
CA MET A 348 -24.25 -15.54 -12.07
C MET A 348 -24.31 -14.52 -10.95
N TYR A 349 -23.89 -13.30 -11.22
CA TYR A 349 -23.79 -12.24 -10.24
C TYR A 349 -24.34 -10.93 -10.78
N ASP A 350 -25.31 -10.35 -10.05
CA ASP A 350 -26.05 -9.16 -10.43
C ASP A 350 -25.36 -7.84 -10.00
N GLY A 351 -24.33 -7.91 -9.14
CA GLY A 351 -23.61 -6.75 -8.66
C GLY A 351 -22.51 -6.25 -9.62
N GLU A 352 -21.78 -5.24 -9.18
CA GLU A 352 -20.64 -4.69 -9.91
C GLU A 352 -19.43 -5.62 -9.87
N ILE A 353 -18.79 -5.87 -11.02
CA ILE A 353 -17.56 -6.67 -11.13
C ILE A 353 -16.41 -5.79 -11.58
N ILE A 354 -15.33 -5.75 -10.79
CA ILE A 354 -14.11 -5.01 -11.08
C ILE A 354 -12.94 -5.98 -11.20
N PHE A 355 -12.29 -6.02 -12.37
CA PHE A 355 -10.97 -6.64 -12.53
C PHE A 355 -9.93 -5.62 -12.07
N SER A 356 -9.33 -5.84 -10.91
CA SER A 356 -8.43 -4.85 -10.33
C SER A 356 -7.14 -4.70 -11.12
N GLU A 357 -6.55 -3.52 -11.01
CA GLU A 357 -5.20 -3.22 -11.48
C GLU A 357 -4.34 -2.82 -10.27
N GLU A 358 -3.01 -3.00 -10.38
CA GLU A 358 -2.12 -2.50 -9.33
C GLU A 358 -2.19 -0.97 -9.23
N LEU A 359 -2.19 -0.47 -8.01
CA LEU A 359 -2.38 0.94 -7.64
C LEU A 359 -3.80 1.48 -7.90
N MET A 360 -4.74 0.62 -8.26
CA MET A 360 -6.16 1.01 -8.37
C MET A 360 -6.68 1.48 -7.01
N ARG A 361 -7.49 2.53 -7.03
CA ARG A 361 -8.20 3.09 -5.87
C ARG A 361 -9.69 2.95 -6.10
N ILE A 362 -10.40 2.45 -5.10
CA ILE A 362 -11.83 2.12 -5.19
C ILE A 362 -12.52 2.67 -3.95
N GLU A 363 -13.56 3.46 -4.15
CA GLU A 363 -14.43 3.94 -3.05
C GLU A 363 -15.36 2.81 -2.58
N VAL A 364 -15.52 2.70 -1.26
CA VAL A 364 -16.37 1.71 -0.61
C VAL A 364 -17.86 2.00 -0.80
#